data_d00f4d61e053fda200bdf8e89543002a
#
_entry.id   d00f4d61e053fda200bdf8e89543002a
#
_cell.length_a   1.000
_cell.length_b   1.000
_cell.length_c   1.000
_cell.angle_alpha   90.00
_cell.angle_beta   90.00
_cell.angle_gamma   90.00
#
_symmetry.space_group_name_H-M   'P 1'
#
loop_
_entity.id
_entity.type
_entity.pdbx_description
1 polymer ?
#
loop_
_entity_poly.entity_id
_entity_poly.type
_entity_poly.pdbx_seq_one_letter_code
_entity_poly.pdbx_strand_id
1 'polypeptide(L)'
;KDKNLWHLSHEGLDLEDPASEPQYDKPGFLEMGVSPAMAPDAAAYVTLDFEKGWPVAIDGEKKKASDIIRKNGIGLLDIVENRLVGMKDRGVYETPGGTILYRAHEVLEMITIDKDTKHMKQKLAVDFADLVYNGKWFTPLREALSAFADKTQEHVTGSVKLKLYKGNMITASITSPESLYSEELVTFNESSYDQTNATGFINLWGLPDTVLALREQGKL
;
A
#
# COMPACT_ATOMS: atom_id res chain seq x y z
N LYS A 1 -4.29 3.71 25.54
CA LYS A 1 -3.93 2.63 24.59
C LYS A 1 -5.16 1.81 24.26
N ASP A 2 -5.49 1.68 22.98
CA ASP A 2 -6.55 0.82 22.48
C ASP A 2 -5.96 -0.31 21.65
N LYS A 3 -6.49 -1.53 21.86
CA LYS A 3 -5.97 -2.73 21.23
C LYS A 3 -7.07 -3.52 20.56
N ASN A 4 -6.87 -3.86 19.30
CA ASN A 4 -7.76 -4.76 18.57
C ASN A 4 -6.94 -5.83 17.82
N LEU A 5 -7.61 -6.62 16.96
CA LEU A 5 -6.95 -7.67 16.19
C LEU A 5 -5.92 -7.13 15.19
N TRP A 6 -6.12 -5.91 14.68
CA TRP A 6 -5.33 -5.33 13.60
C TRP A 6 -4.17 -4.46 14.10
N HIS A 7 -4.41 -3.62 15.12
CA HIS A 7 -3.42 -2.67 15.61
C HIS A 7 -3.51 -2.44 17.12
N LEU A 8 -2.52 -1.74 17.64
CA LEU A 8 -2.52 -1.09 18.94
C LEU A 8 -2.27 0.40 18.73
N SER A 9 -3.13 1.26 19.31
CA SER A 9 -2.95 2.71 19.28
C SER A 9 -2.51 3.25 20.64
N HIS A 10 -1.70 4.31 20.57
CA HIS A 10 -1.26 5.11 21.70
C HIS A 10 -1.71 6.55 21.47
N GLU A 11 -2.46 7.11 22.39
CA GLU A 11 -2.99 8.47 22.34
C GLU A 11 -2.83 9.15 23.69
N GLY A 12 -2.86 10.47 23.71
CA GLY A 12 -2.82 11.29 24.93
C GLY A 12 -1.44 11.44 25.58
N LEU A 13 -1.38 12.09 26.73
CA LEU A 13 -0.17 12.36 27.51
C LEU A 13 0.92 13.05 26.67
N ASP A 14 2.09 12.44 26.57
CA ASP A 14 3.25 13.01 25.84
C ASP A 14 2.98 13.21 24.33
N LEU A 15 1.91 12.60 23.77
CA LEU A 15 1.52 12.73 22.37
C LEU A 15 0.56 13.90 22.11
N GLU A 16 0.01 14.53 23.12
CA GLU A 16 -0.93 15.67 22.98
C GLU A 16 -0.24 16.91 22.39
N ASP A 17 1.05 17.05 22.63
CA ASP A 17 1.86 18.11 22.03
C ASP A 17 2.52 17.60 20.73
N PRO A 18 2.06 18.08 19.54
CA PRO A 18 2.65 17.64 18.27
C PRO A 18 4.09 18.11 18.05
N ALA A 19 4.62 19.01 18.87
CA ALA A 19 6.01 19.42 18.84
C ALA A 19 6.95 18.43 19.58
N SER A 20 6.38 17.49 20.35
CA SER A 20 7.12 16.51 21.12
C SER A 20 7.35 15.22 20.31
N GLU A 21 8.58 14.71 20.30
CA GLU A 21 8.92 13.43 19.67
C GLU A 21 8.37 12.26 20.51
N PRO A 22 7.69 11.27 19.90
CA PRO A 22 7.25 10.08 20.62
C PRO A 22 8.42 9.27 21.16
N GLN A 23 8.31 8.84 22.40
CA GLN A 23 9.36 8.10 23.10
C GLN A 23 9.32 6.60 22.78
N TYR A 24 9.55 6.23 21.52
CA TYR A 24 9.43 4.85 21.02
C TYR A 24 10.25 3.82 21.81
N ASP A 25 11.41 4.22 22.32
CA ASP A 25 12.34 3.33 23.04
C ASP A 25 12.09 3.30 24.57
N LYS A 26 11.12 4.08 25.07
CA LYS A 26 10.73 4.03 26.48
C LYS A 26 10.14 2.66 26.80
N PRO A 27 10.62 1.98 27.86
CA PRO A 27 10.08 0.68 28.25
C PRO A 27 8.56 0.68 28.41
N GLY A 28 7.88 -0.25 27.71
CA GLY A 28 6.43 -0.37 27.74
C GLY A 28 5.67 0.65 26.87
N PHE A 29 6.37 1.48 26.09
CA PHE A 29 5.71 2.30 25.08
C PHE A 29 5.20 1.40 23.94
N LEU A 30 6.08 0.73 23.20
CA LEU A 30 5.72 -0.24 22.17
C LEU A 30 5.42 -1.62 22.79
N GLU A 31 4.41 -2.31 22.26
CA GLU A 31 3.98 -3.64 22.72
C GLU A 31 3.92 -4.69 21.59
N MET A 32 3.70 -4.27 20.35
CA MET A 32 3.60 -5.17 19.20
C MET A 32 4.90 -5.27 18.41
N GLY A 33 5.80 -4.31 18.57
CA GLY A 33 7.03 -4.24 17.83
C GLY A 33 8.19 -3.62 18.61
N VAL A 34 9.18 -3.18 17.88
CA VAL A 34 10.32 -2.38 18.35
C VAL A 34 10.47 -1.16 17.45
N SER A 35 11.16 -0.12 17.93
CA SER A 35 11.50 1.00 17.06
C SER A 35 12.48 0.58 15.94
N PRO A 36 12.56 1.32 14.84
CA PRO A 36 13.58 1.10 13.82
C PRO A 36 15.01 1.13 14.36
N ALA A 37 15.28 1.97 15.36
CA ALA A 37 16.59 2.08 16.01
C ALA A 37 16.97 0.78 16.74
N MET A 38 16.02 0.14 17.39
CA MET A 38 16.21 -1.11 18.15
C MET A 38 16.12 -2.36 17.28
N ALA A 39 15.77 -2.23 16.01
CA ALA A 39 15.69 -3.36 15.09
C ALA A 39 17.09 -3.91 14.72
N PRO A 40 17.21 -5.23 14.45
CA PRO A 40 18.49 -5.85 14.10
C PRO A 40 19.17 -5.20 12.88
N ASP A 41 20.50 -5.22 12.87
CA ASP A 41 21.31 -4.77 11.73
C ASP A 41 21.30 -5.78 10.55
N ALA A 42 20.81 -6.98 10.79
CA ALA A 42 20.61 -7.99 9.76
C ALA A 42 19.17 -7.88 9.19
N ALA A 43 19.07 -7.84 7.87
CA ALA A 43 17.77 -7.84 7.21
C ALA A 43 17.08 -9.22 7.36
N ALA A 44 15.76 -9.20 7.55
CA ALA A 44 14.92 -10.39 7.46
C ALA A 44 14.14 -10.42 6.14
N TYR A 45 13.77 -11.61 5.68
CA TYR A 45 12.94 -11.78 4.50
C TYR A 45 11.65 -12.48 4.86
N VAL A 46 10.57 -12.11 4.19
CA VAL A 46 9.27 -12.75 4.32
C VAL A 46 8.65 -12.90 2.93
N THR A 47 8.09 -14.07 2.65
CA THR A 47 7.34 -14.34 1.43
C THR A 47 5.87 -14.50 1.79
N LEU A 48 5.01 -13.79 1.07
CA LEU A 48 3.57 -13.89 1.23
C LEU A 48 2.97 -14.39 -0.09
N ASP A 49 2.12 -15.41 0.02
CA ASP A 49 1.40 -15.98 -1.11
C ASP A 49 -0.06 -15.56 -1.07
N PHE A 50 -0.61 -15.24 -2.24
CA PHE A 50 -1.99 -14.79 -2.41
C PHE A 50 -2.72 -15.61 -3.46
N GLU A 51 -4.01 -15.86 -3.21
CA GLU A 51 -4.95 -16.41 -4.18
C GLU A 51 -6.16 -15.49 -4.26
N LYS A 52 -6.41 -14.92 -5.44
CA LYS A 52 -7.53 -13.98 -5.67
C LYS A 52 -7.60 -12.87 -4.63
N GLY A 53 -6.45 -12.26 -4.33
CA GLY A 53 -6.32 -11.20 -3.35
C GLY A 53 -6.28 -11.64 -1.89
N TRP A 54 -6.57 -12.91 -1.57
CA TRP A 54 -6.53 -13.41 -0.21
C TRP A 54 -5.15 -13.98 0.14
N PRO A 55 -4.59 -13.63 1.29
CA PRO A 55 -3.33 -14.21 1.76
C PRO A 55 -3.55 -15.66 2.20
N VAL A 56 -2.80 -16.58 1.60
CA VAL A 56 -2.96 -18.03 1.84
C VAL A 56 -1.78 -18.67 2.56
N ALA A 57 -0.56 -18.12 2.40
CA ALA A 57 0.61 -18.63 3.10
C ALA A 57 1.64 -17.52 3.40
N ILE A 58 2.49 -17.78 4.38
CA ILE A 58 3.66 -16.98 4.71
C ILE A 58 4.85 -17.94 4.82
N ASP A 59 5.92 -17.65 4.04
CA ASP A 59 7.12 -18.50 3.93
C ASP A 59 6.81 -19.97 3.57
N GLY A 60 5.79 -20.16 2.71
CA GLY A 60 5.34 -21.50 2.29
C GLY A 60 4.57 -22.28 3.37
N GLU A 61 4.35 -21.71 4.55
CA GLU A 61 3.64 -22.34 5.64
C GLU A 61 2.46 -21.47 6.11
N LYS A 62 1.37 -22.10 6.54
CA LYS A 62 0.24 -21.43 7.22
C LYS A 62 0.63 -21.04 8.66
N LYS A 63 1.75 -20.34 8.83
CA LYS A 63 2.30 -19.99 10.16
C LYS A 63 1.90 -18.62 10.66
N LYS A 64 1.94 -18.49 12.00
CA LYS A 64 1.95 -17.19 12.67
C LYS A 64 3.33 -16.54 12.45
N ALA A 65 3.43 -15.64 11.50
CA ALA A 65 4.64 -14.85 11.19
C ALA A 65 5.00 -13.83 12.29
N SER A 66 4.47 -13.99 13.51
CA SER A 66 4.52 -12.99 14.58
C SER A 66 5.94 -12.60 15.00
N ASP A 67 6.89 -13.53 14.96
CA ASP A 67 8.23 -13.26 15.50
C ASP A 67 9.13 -12.49 14.52
N ILE A 68 9.04 -12.79 13.21
CA ILE A 68 9.79 -12.05 12.20
C ILE A 68 9.25 -10.63 12.08
N ILE A 69 7.92 -10.50 12.12
CA ILE A 69 7.20 -9.26 11.96
C ILE A 69 7.52 -8.26 13.08
N ARG A 70 7.57 -8.71 14.33
CA ARG A 70 7.76 -7.86 15.52
C ARG A 70 9.15 -7.26 15.67
N LYS A 71 10.19 -7.91 15.15
CA LYS A 71 11.59 -7.55 15.44
C LYS A 71 12.20 -6.52 14.49
N ASN A 72 11.55 -6.18 13.39
CA ASN A 72 12.15 -5.40 12.30
C ASN A 72 11.74 -3.92 12.27
N GLY A 73 11.04 -3.42 13.30
CA GLY A 73 10.65 -2.02 13.41
C GLY A 73 9.58 -1.58 12.39
N ILE A 74 8.85 -2.53 11.81
CA ILE A 74 7.83 -2.27 10.80
C ILE A 74 6.50 -1.89 11.44
N GLY A 75 5.72 -1.02 10.76
CA GLY A 75 4.33 -0.75 11.08
C GLY A 75 4.12 0.23 12.23
N LEU A 76 5.07 1.12 12.46
CA LEU A 76 4.89 2.30 13.29
C LEU A 76 4.38 3.46 12.43
N LEU A 77 3.29 4.07 12.85
CA LEU A 77 2.70 5.23 12.19
C LEU A 77 2.35 6.28 13.23
N ASP A 78 2.93 7.46 13.13
CA ASP A 78 2.60 8.65 13.92
C ASP A 78 1.78 9.60 13.02
N ILE A 79 0.54 9.83 13.36
CA ILE A 79 -0.38 10.66 12.57
C ILE A 79 -1.16 11.62 13.45
N VAL A 80 -1.50 12.77 12.85
CA VAL A 80 -2.56 13.65 13.37
C VAL A 80 -3.79 13.44 12.51
N GLU A 81 -4.79 12.81 13.07
CA GLU A 81 -6.05 12.49 12.40
C GLU A 81 -7.15 13.51 12.67
N ASN A 82 -8.22 13.44 11.90
CA ASN A 82 -9.44 14.19 12.12
C ASN A 82 -10.51 13.27 12.71
N ARG A 83 -11.03 13.59 13.89
CA ARG A 83 -12.22 12.95 14.40
C ARG A 83 -13.45 13.36 13.58
N LEU A 84 -14.51 12.57 13.61
CA LEU A 84 -15.75 12.82 12.85
C LEU A 84 -16.27 14.25 13.01
N VAL A 85 -16.11 14.84 14.18
CA VAL A 85 -16.53 16.22 14.48
C VAL A 85 -15.48 17.29 14.11
N GLY A 86 -14.41 16.92 13.42
CA GLY A 86 -13.37 17.82 12.92
C GLY A 86 -12.26 18.19 13.90
N MET A 87 -12.29 17.67 15.13
CA MET A 87 -11.19 17.86 16.07
C MET A 87 -9.96 17.05 15.63
N LYS A 88 -8.77 17.61 15.87
CA LYS A 88 -7.51 16.93 15.65
C LYS A 88 -7.17 16.05 16.85
N ASP A 89 -6.59 14.89 16.56
CA ASP A 89 -6.06 13.98 17.55
C ASP A 89 -4.77 13.35 17.02
N ARG A 90 -3.78 13.18 17.88
CA ARG A 90 -2.51 12.53 17.51
C ARG A 90 -2.44 11.14 18.09
N GLY A 91 -2.17 10.17 17.25
CA GLY A 91 -1.98 8.79 17.66
C GLY A 91 -0.73 8.16 17.05
N VAL A 92 -0.08 7.31 17.83
CA VAL A 92 0.94 6.37 17.34
C VAL A 92 0.31 4.98 17.25
N TYR A 93 0.40 4.39 16.07
CA TYR A 93 -0.18 3.09 15.77
C TYR A 93 0.91 2.05 15.54
N GLU A 94 0.75 0.88 16.18
CA GLU A 94 1.55 -0.29 15.92
C GLU A 94 0.74 -1.31 15.12
N THR A 95 1.11 -1.53 13.84
CA THR A 95 0.40 -2.44 12.92
C THR A 95 1.39 -3.28 12.12
N PRO A 96 2.35 -3.98 12.75
CA PRO A 96 3.45 -4.61 12.00
C PRO A 96 2.96 -5.66 10.99
N GLY A 97 2.04 -6.54 11.37
CA GLY A 97 1.51 -7.58 10.49
C GLY A 97 0.66 -7.02 9.36
N GLY A 98 -0.27 -6.11 9.69
CA GLY A 98 -1.14 -5.47 8.71
C GLY A 98 -0.37 -4.68 7.67
N THR A 99 0.66 -3.95 8.10
CA THR A 99 1.50 -3.15 7.21
C THR A 99 2.28 -4.02 6.21
N ILE A 100 2.84 -5.13 6.65
CA ILE A 100 3.54 -6.08 5.77
C ILE A 100 2.57 -6.73 4.78
N LEU A 101 1.42 -7.17 5.27
CA LEU A 101 0.38 -7.79 4.44
C LEU A 101 -0.14 -6.82 3.38
N TYR A 102 -0.46 -5.60 3.78
CA TYR A 102 -0.94 -4.55 2.87
C TYR A 102 0.11 -4.23 1.81
N ARG A 103 1.38 -4.06 2.20
CA ARG A 103 2.46 -3.77 1.25
C ARG A 103 2.67 -4.89 0.25
N ALA A 104 2.67 -6.14 0.68
CA ALA A 104 2.82 -7.28 -0.22
C ALA A 104 1.66 -7.37 -1.22
N HIS A 105 0.42 -7.19 -0.74
CA HIS A 105 -0.76 -7.17 -1.58
C HIS A 105 -0.71 -6.04 -2.63
N GLU A 106 -0.39 -4.81 -2.22
CA GLU A 106 -0.24 -3.66 -3.11
C GLU A 106 0.79 -3.91 -4.21
N VAL A 107 1.93 -4.53 -3.85
CA VAL A 107 3.01 -4.86 -4.77
C VAL A 107 2.57 -5.92 -5.80
N LEU A 108 1.80 -6.94 -5.38
CA LEU A 108 1.25 -7.94 -6.29
C LEU A 108 0.26 -7.32 -7.29
N GLU A 109 -0.58 -6.42 -6.81
CA GLU A 109 -1.51 -5.68 -7.68
C GLU A 109 -0.81 -4.86 -8.78
N MET A 110 0.44 -4.45 -8.59
CA MET A 110 1.19 -3.69 -9.60
C MET A 110 1.39 -4.46 -10.90
N ILE A 111 1.43 -5.80 -10.83
CA ILE A 111 1.65 -6.64 -12.00
C ILE A 111 0.43 -7.44 -12.42
N THR A 112 -0.66 -7.41 -11.65
CA THR A 112 -1.86 -8.23 -11.92
C THR A 112 -3.13 -7.43 -12.23
N ILE A 113 -3.13 -6.12 -11.95
CA ILE A 113 -4.28 -5.24 -12.22
C ILE A 113 -3.87 -4.18 -13.25
N ASP A 114 -4.75 -3.92 -14.23
CA ASP A 114 -4.55 -2.86 -15.21
C ASP A 114 -4.58 -1.47 -14.58
N LYS A 115 -3.99 -0.51 -15.29
CA LYS A 115 -3.80 0.86 -14.81
C LYS A 115 -5.10 1.54 -14.39
N ASP A 116 -6.13 1.46 -15.21
CA ASP A 116 -7.36 2.24 -15.00
C ASP A 116 -8.18 1.67 -13.84
N THR A 117 -8.25 0.33 -13.75
CA THR A 117 -8.85 -0.37 -12.60
C THR A 117 -8.11 -0.03 -11.31
N LYS A 118 -6.78 -0.06 -11.31
CA LYS A 118 -5.98 0.28 -10.13
C LYS A 118 -6.20 1.71 -9.68
N HIS A 119 -6.22 2.67 -10.60
CA HIS A 119 -6.47 4.07 -10.28
C HIS A 119 -7.88 4.29 -9.72
N MET A 120 -8.90 3.61 -10.27
CA MET A 120 -10.26 3.70 -9.75
C MET A 120 -10.33 3.11 -8.34
N LYS A 121 -9.74 1.94 -8.12
CA LYS A 121 -9.66 1.30 -6.79
C LYS A 121 -9.03 2.22 -5.74
N GLN A 122 -7.94 2.90 -6.08
CA GLN A 122 -7.28 3.85 -5.18
C GLN A 122 -8.17 5.05 -4.81
N LYS A 123 -8.94 5.58 -5.76
CA LYS A 123 -9.89 6.68 -5.49
C LYS A 123 -11.01 6.22 -4.57
N LEU A 124 -11.61 5.08 -4.85
CA LEU A 124 -12.72 4.54 -4.06
C LEU A 124 -12.28 4.04 -2.68
N ALA A 125 -10.99 3.78 -2.47
CA ALA A 125 -10.46 3.38 -1.17
C ALA A 125 -10.67 4.45 -0.08
N VAL A 126 -10.63 5.73 -0.44
CA VAL A 126 -10.90 6.84 0.48
C VAL A 126 -12.37 6.84 0.90
N ASP A 127 -13.29 6.72 -0.06
CA ASP A 127 -14.72 6.65 0.21
C ASP A 127 -15.07 5.42 1.06
N PHE A 128 -14.41 4.28 0.79
CA PHE A 128 -14.56 3.06 1.58
C PHE A 128 -14.06 3.25 3.02
N ALA A 129 -12.90 3.88 3.20
CA ALA A 129 -12.36 4.19 4.52
C ALA A 129 -13.31 5.07 5.34
N ASP A 130 -13.91 6.09 4.72
CA ASP A 130 -14.89 6.96 5.37
C ASP A 130 -16.14 6.19 5.82
N LEU A 131 -16.62 5.24 5.02
CA LEU A 131 -17.75 4.40 5.40
C LEU A 131 -17.41 3.52 6.62
N VAL A 132 -16.20 2.94 6.65
CA VAL A 132 -15.73 2.12 7.77
C VAL A 132 -15.58 2.98 9.03
N TYR A 133 -14.89 4.11 8.92
CA TYR A 133 -14.63 5.02 10.03
C TYR A 133 -15.93 5.56 10.65
N ASN A 134 -16.91 5.91 9.81
CA ASN A 134 -18.20 6.46 10.22
C ASN A 134 -19.22 5.38 10.66
N GLY A 135 -18.80 4.13 10.82
CA GLY A 135 -19.66 3.03 11.27
C GLY A 135 -20.74 2.60 10.27
N LYS A 136 -20.56 2.91 8.98
CA LYS A 136 -21.53 2.62 7.90
C LYS A 136 -21.31 1.26 7.24
N TRP A 137 -20.85 0.28 8.00
CA TRP A 137 -20.50 -1.06 7.50
C TRP A 137 -21.67 -1.79 6.81
N PHE A 138 -22.88 -1.63 7.31
CA PHE A 138 -24.08 -2.33 6.81
C PHE A 138 -24.88 -1.51 5.78
N THR A 139 -24.24 -0.64 5.03
CA THR A 139 -24.91 0.20 4.03
C THR A 139 -24.76 -0.37 2.61
N PRO A 140 -25.75 -0.17 1.71
CA PRO A 140 -25.66 -0.60 0.32
C PRO A 140 -24.43 -0.05 -0.42
N LEU A 141 -24.00 1.18 -0.10
CA LEU A 141 -22.81 1.77 -0.71
C LEU A 141 -21.55 0.99 -0.34
N ARG A 142 -21.37 0.63 0.95
CA ARG A 142 -20.24 -0.19 1.37
C ARG A 142 -20.25 -1.56 0.66
N GLU A 143 -21.43 -2.18 0.52
CA GLU A 143 -21.57 -3.47 -0.18
C GLU A 143 -21.21 -3.36 -1.65
N ALA A 144 -21.65 -2.30 -2.34
CA ALA A 144 -21.32 -2.05 -3.74
C ALA A 144 -19.80 -1.85 -3.92
N LEU A 145 -19.15 -1.08 -3.04
CA LEU A 145 -17.69 -0.88 -3.08
C LEU A 145 -16.93 -2.16 -2.78
N SER A 146 -17.43 -3.00 -1.86
CA SER A 146 -16.83 -4.32 -1.62
C SER A 146 -16.93 -5.22 -2.86
N ALA A 147 -18.10 -5.28 -3.51
CA ALA A 147 -18.28 -6.08 -4.72
C ALA A 147 -17.36 -5.59 -5.87
N PHE A 148 -17.17 -4.28 -6.00
CA PHE A 148 -16.18 -3.73 -6.93
C PHE A 148 -14.77 -4.19 -6.57
N ALA A 149 -14.37 -4.06 -5.28
CA ALA A 149 -13.05 -4.49 -4.83
C ALA A 149 -12.83 -5.99 -5.09
N ASP A 150 -13.78 -6.84 -4.71
CA ASP A 150 -13.71 -8.30 -4.91
C ASP A 150 -13.54 -8.65 -6.40
N LYS A 151 -14.27 -7.97 -7.29
CA LYS A 151 -14.12 -8.17 -8.74
C LYS A 151 -12.71 -7.86 -9.23
N THR A 152 -12.05 -6.85 -8.69
CA THR A 152 -10.68 -6.49 -9.07
C THR A 152 -9.64 -7.52 -8.61
N GLN A 153 -9.98 -8.40 -7.68
CA GLN A 153 -9.06 -9.35 -7.07
C GLN A 153 -8.99 -10.71 -7.79
N GLU A 154 -9.86 -10.98 -8.75
CA GLU A 154 -9.97 -12.30 -9.39
C GLU A 154 -8.64 -12.83 -9.97
N HIS A 155 -7.75 -11.94 -10.42
CA HIS A 155 -6.45 -12.25 -10.98
C HIS A 155 -5.27 -11.91 -10.05
N VAL A 156 -5.53 -11.45 -8.82
CA VAL A 156 -4.47 -11.09 -7.86
C VAL A 156 -3.99 -12.36 -7.15
N THR A 157 -3.23 -13.17 -7.88
CA THR A 157 -2.69 -14.46 -7.42
C THR A 157 -1.19 -14.50 -7.67
N GLY A 158 -0.41 -14.88 -6.66
CA GLY A 158 1.04 -14.95 -6.77
C GLY A 158 1.76 -14.81 -5.45
N SER A 159 3.08 -14.64 -5.52
CA SER A 159 3.98 -14.57 -4.37
C SER A 159 4.76 -13.26 -4.37
N VAL A 160 4.87 -12.64 -3.21
CA VAL A 160 5.68 -11.45 -2.98
C VAL A 160 6.69 -11.70 -1.88
N LYS A 161 7.97 -11.47 -2.18
CA LYS A 161 9.04 -11.51 -1.19
C LYS A 161 9.44 -10.10 -0.81
N LEU A 162 9.34 -9.79 0.48
CA LEU A 162 9.76 -8.52 1.05
C LEU A 162 11.03 -8.70 1.88
N LYS A 163 11.95 -7.74 1.76
CA LYS A 163 13.09 -7.56 2.64
C LYS A 163 12.71 -6.53 3.71
N LEU A 164 12.76 -6.93 4.97
CA LEU A 164 12.46 -6.10 6.14
C LEU A 164 13.76 -5.63 6.76
N TYR A 165 13.92 -4.33 6.88
CA TYR A 165 15.14 -3.76 7.45
C TYR A 165 14.89 -2.40 8.11
N LYS A 166 15.05 -2.34 9.42
CA LYS A 166 14.97 -1.10 10.21
C LYS A 166 13.78 -0.20 9.82
N GLY A 167 12.58 -0.73 9.92
CA GLY A 167 11.35 0.00 9.60
C GLY A 167 10.99 0.07 8.12
N ASN A 168 11.86 -0.38 7.22
CA ASN A 168 11.63 -0.35 5.78
C ASN A 168 11.20 -1.72 5.24
N MET A 169 10.34 -1.69 4.22
CA MET A 169 9.90 -2.85 3.45
C MET A 169 10.31 -2.66 1.99
N ILE A 170 11.28 -3.44 1.56
CA ILE A 170 11.83 -3.39 0.19
C ILE A 170 11.33 -4.61 -0.57
N THR A 171 10.75 -4.41 -1.74
CA THR A 171 10.34 -5.52 -2.61
C THR A 171 11.58 -6.25 -3.12
N ALA A 172 11.71 -7.54 -2.79
CA ALA A 172 12.81 -8.38 -3.24
C ALA A 172 12.46 -9.17 -4.50
N SER A 173 11.21 -9.67 -4.60
CA SER A 173 10.70 -10.30 -5.82
C SER A 173 9.17 -10.32 -5.82
N ILE A 174 8.60 -10.40 -7.03
CA ILE A 174 7.18 -10.59 -7.28
C ILE A 174 7.07 -11.67 -8.36
N THR A 175 6.18 -12.64 -8.15
CA THR A 175 5.88 -13.66 -9.16
C THR A 175 4.37 -13.89 -9.21
N SER A 176 3.81 -14.00 -10.42
CA SER A 176 2.40 -14.28 -10.62
C SER A 176 2.17 -15.03 -11.93
N PRO A 177 1.32 -16.06 -11.94
CA PRO A 177 0.87 -16.68 -13.19
C PRO A 177 -0.11 -15.78 -13.97
N GLU A 178 -0.69 -14.75 -13.30
CA GLU A 178 -1.64 -13.79 -13.86
C GLU A 178 -0.99 -12.42 -14.17
N SER A 179 0.34 -12.40 -14.34
CA SER A 179 1.10 -11.17 -14.58
C SER A 179 0.73 -10.54 -15.92
N LEU A 180 0.45 -9.23 -15.89
CA LEU A 180 0.32 -8.37 -17.07
C LEU A 180 1.69 -7.83 -17.53
N TYR A 181 2.76 -8.07 -16.77
CA TYR A 181 4.11 -7.67 -17.14
C TYR A 181 4.68 -8.65 -18.17
N SER A 182 4.98 -8.16 -19.36
CA SER A 182 5.59 -8.94 -20.44
C SER A 182 6.99 -8.40 -20.72
N GLU A 183 8.01 -9.19 -20.39
CA GLU A 183 9.40 -8.83 -20.66
C GLU A 183 9.64 -8.61 -22.16
N GLU A 184 8.99 -9.40 -23.02
CA GLU A 184 9.11 -9.31 -24.46
C GLU A 184 8.62 -7.97 -25.02
N LEU A 185 7.55 -7.39 -24.43
CA LEU A 185 6.96 -6.13 -24.89
C LEU A 185 7.63 -4.89 -24.26
N VAL A 186 8.23 -5.01 -23.07
CA VAL A 186 8.74 -3.85 -22.33
C VAL A 186 10.26 -3.77 -22.29
N THR A 187 10.97 -4.65 -23.01
CA THR A 187 12.43 -4.61 -23.10
C THR A 187 12.91 -3.33 -23.82
N PHE A 188 14.00 -2.74 -23.31
CA PHE A 188 14.69 -1.62 -23.96
C PHE A 188 15.68 -2.08 -25.03
N ASN A 189 15.87 -3.39 -25.19
CA ASN A 189 16.69 -3.98 -26.25
C ASN A 189 15.85 -4.16 -27.53
N GLU A 190 16.22 -5.05 -28.43
CA GLU A 190 15.40 -5.41 -29.59
C GLU A 190 14.07 -5.99 -29.13
N SER A 191 13.00 -5.18 -29.18
CA SER A 191 11.65 -5.60 -28.83
C SER A 191 10.86 -5.98 -30.07
N SER A 192 9.88 -6.85 -29.91
CA SER A 192 8.88 -7.15 -30.95
C SER A 192 7.94 -5.95 -31.23
N TYR A 193 8.01 -4.92 -30.38
CA TYR A 193 7.21 -3.70 -30.50
C TYR A 193 7.93 -2.65 -31.37
N ASP A 194 7.25 -2.19 -32.43
CA ASP A 194 7.74 -1.11 -33.29
C ASP A 194 7.56 0.26 -32.61
N GLN A 195 8.64 0.79 -32.05
CA GLN A 195 8.63 2.07 -31.35
C GLN A 195 8.34 3.29 -32.27
N THR A 196 8.44 3.15 -33.60
CA THR A 196 8.11 4.25 -34.53
C THR A 196 6.62 4.62 -34.46
N ASN A 197 5.76 3.69 -34.04
CA ASN A 197 4.34 3.96 -33.80
C ASN A 197 4.08 5.04 -32.74
N ALA A 198 5.01 5.26 -31.83
CA ALA A 198 4.92 6.31 -30.81
C ALA A 198 4.87 7.71 -31.44
N THR A 199 5.53 7.95 -32.57
CA THR A 199 5.54 9.26 -33.25
C THR A 199 4.14 9.70 -33.65
N GLY A 200 3.35 8.81 -34.26
CA GLY A 200 1.98 9.10 -34.65
C GLY A 200 1.09 9.38 -33.44
N PHE A 201 1.22 8.57 -32.39
CA PHE A 201 0.49 8.75 -31.15
C PHE A 201 0.82 10.12 -30.50
N ILE A 202 2.09 10.46 -30.33
CA ILE A 202 2.52 11.71 -29.69
C ILE A 202 2.03 12.92 -30.47
N ASN A 203 2.12 12.90 -31.79
CA ASN A 203 1.65 13.99 -32.65
C ASN A 203 0.14 14.25 -32.49
N LEU A 204 -0.67 13.20 -32.48
CA LEU A 204 -2.11 13.34 -32.32
C LEU A 204 -2.52 13.70 -30.89
N TRP A 205 -1.89 13.07 -29.90
CA TRP A 205 -2.18 13.31 -28.49
C TRP A 205 -1.83 14.73 -28.06
N GLY A 206 -0.72 15.29 -28.57
CA GLY A 206 -0.26 16.64 -28.26
C GLY A 206 -0.96 17.76 -29.04
N LEU A 207 -1.85 17.47 -30.01
CA LEU A 207 -2.51 18.51 -30.82
C LEU A 207 -3.31 19.51 -29.99
N PRO A 208 -4.15 19.14 -29.02
CA PRO A 208 -4.91 20.09 -28.21
C PRO A 208 -4.00 21.06 -27.45
N ASP A 209 -2.90 20.56 -26.87
CA ASP A 209 -1.93 21.38 -26.13
C ASP A 209 -1.15 22.30 -27.08
N THR A 210 -0.83 21.82 -28.27
CA THR A 210 -0.20 22.65 -29.34
C THR A 210 -1.12 23.80 -29.74
N VAL A 211 -2.41 23.56 -29.98
CA VAL A 211 -3.40 24.58 -30.29
C VAL A 211 -3.53 25.61 -29.17
N LEU A 212 -3.59 25.12 -27.91
CA LEU A 212 -3.64 25.99 -26.73
C LEU A 212 -2.41 26.92 -26.68
N ALA A 213 -1.21 26.37 -26.85
CA ALA A 213 0.04 27.12 -26.81
C ALA A 213 0.14 28.17 -27.95
N LEU A 214 -0.33 27.83 -29.16
CA LEU A 214 -0.38 28.76 -30.29
C LEU A 214 -1.32 29.94 -30.00
N ARG A 215 -2.47 29.68 -29.40
CA ARG A 215 -3.42 30.72 -28.97
C ARG A 215 -2.77 31.67 -27.95
N GLU A 216 -2.12 31.15 -26.96
CA GLU A 216 -1.44 31.96 -25.91
C GLU A 216 -0.29 32.80 -26.46
N GLN A 217 0.34 32.34 -27.54
CA GLN A 217 1.39 33.09 -28.26
C GLN A 217 0.81 34.06 -29.29
N GLY A 218 -0.52 34.17 -29.45
CA GLY A 218 -1.14 35.02 -30.46
C GLY A 218 -0.86 34.58 -31.90
N LYS A 219 -0.67 33.28 -32.13
CA LYS A 219 -0.34 32.69 -33.43
C LYS A 219 -1.52 31.89 -34.06
N LEU A 220 -2.68 31.97 -33.46
CA LEU A 220 -3.96 31.45 -34.01
C LEU A 220 -4.77 32.60 -34.57
#